data_32ffbdf5f089041b81af61daedbd49a2
#
_entry.id   32ffbdf5f089041b81af61daedbd49a2
#
_cell.length_a   1.000
_cell.length_b   1.000
_cell.length_c   1.000
_cell.angle_alpha   90.00
_cell.angle_beta   90.00
_cell.angle_gamma   90.00
#
_symmetry.space_group_name_H-M   'P 1'
#
loop_
_entity.id
_entity.type
_entity.pdbx_description
1 polymer ?
#
loop_
_entity_poly.entity_id
_entity_poly.type
_entity_poly.pdbx_seq_one_letter_code
_entity_poly.pdbx_strand_id
1 'polypeptide(L)'
;MRLQDQNDYTTLTWVKPEIDETLKLARQALEDHVENGADPAQLALCANGLAQVHGALRMVELYGAAMVAEEMHALAKALVAGDVQDRDGAFSALMRGIVQLPDYLERLQSGFRDIPLVLLPLLNELRGARGEKGVSESMLFSPNLGVALPAAARGPATPLPAEQVKRRAEVASQLFQGSLLKWLKDGDAGAARDLADVCLQLVEFTSAESARRLFWVASALLDGAARGVFPMERSHQQALARVEREIRRLATEGDGAFRTQPPVELTRQLLYFVAHGPEASGRLGEVKATFALDSYMPSEREVEHARSAMAGHNRALLETVTGAIKEDLMRVKDALDLHMRAPAGVIAELGAQIETLDRVKETLGVLGLGVPQRVVRDQLATMHAIAGGHRAPDESALLDIAGALLYVEAMLDDQVARLGEGDAASDAPQPLLPAAEARAVLDVVAREALANFGAARACFVAFVETHW
;
A
#
# COMPACT_ATOMS: atom_id res chain seq x y z
N MET A 1 13.87 -6.56 -34.94
CA MET A 1 12.90 -7.39 -34.23
C MET A 1 13.52 -7.70 -32.87
N ARG A 2 13.14 -6.97 -31.80
CA ARG A 2 13.83 -6.95 -30.52
C ARG A 2 13.26 -8.07 -29.65
N LEU A 3 14.14 -9.00 -29.26
CA LEU A 3 13.83 -10.14 -28.36
C LEU A 3 13.70 -9.71 -26.88
N GLN A 4 13.36 -8.47 -26.57
CA GLN A 4 13.32 -7.91 -25.21
C GLN A 4 11.91 -7.58 -24.68
N ASP A 5 10.84 -7.89 -25.41
CA ASP A 5 9.47 -7.52 -25.02
C ASP A 5 8.60 -8.72 -24.57
N GLN A 6 9.17 -9.87 -24.28
CA GLN A 6 8.51 -10.91 -23.50
C GLN A 6 9.19 -10.93 -22.13
N ASN A 7 8.58 -10.27 -21.15
CA ASN A 7 8.87 -10.55 -19.75
C ASN A 7 8.67 -12.05 -19.56
N ASP A 8 9.80 -12.78 -19.53
CA ASP A 8 9.78 -14.23 -19.36
C ASP A 8 9.48 -14.55 -17.88
N TYR A 9 8.17 -14.61 -17.54
CA TYR A 9 7.72 -15.00 -16.21
C TYR A 9 7.82 -16.51 -15.96
N THR A 10 8.63 -17.24 -16.74
CA THR A 10 8.83 -18.67 -16.58
C THR A 10 9.31 -19.01 -15.15
N THR A 11 10.20 -18.18 -14.61
CA THR A 11 10.70 -18.32 -13.23
C THR A 11 9.57 -18.16 -12.21
N LEU A 12 8.68 -17.18 -12.43
CA LEU A 12 7.50 -16.96 -11.58
C LEU A 12 6.57 -18.19 -11.62
N THR A 13 6.37 -18.79 -12.78
CA THR A 13 5.51 -19.96 -12.95
C THR A 13 5.96 -21.14 -12.07
N TRP A 14 7.26 -21.28 -11.84
CA TRP A 14 7.77 -22.35 -10.98
C TRP A 14 7.66 -22.03 -9.49
N VAL A 15 7.79 -20.77 -9.10
CA VAL A 15 7.82 -20.35 -7.69
C VAL A 15 6.44 -19.97 -7.16
N LYS A 16 5.51 -19.56 -8.03
CA LYS A 16 4.17 -19.09 -7.66
C LYS A 16 3.37 -20.11 -6.83
N PRO A 17 3.32 -21.40 -7.17
CA PRO A 17 2.57 -22.38 -6.35
C PRO A 17 3.04 -22.44 -4.89
N GLU A 18 4.34 -22.33 -4.65
CA GLU A 18 4.92 -22.30 -3.31
C GLU A 18 4.63 -20.98 -2.58
N ILE A 19 4.66 -19.85 -3.33
CA ILE A 19 4.25 -18.54 -2.78
C ILE A 19 2.77 -18.58 -2.38
N ASP A 20 1.90 -19.11 -3.24
CA ASP A 20 0.47 -19.19 -2.97
C ASP A 20 0.16 -20.07 -1.74
N GLU A 21 0.83 -21.22 -1.60
CA GLU A 21 0.66 -22.09 -0.42
C GLU A 21 1.21 -21.42 0.85
N THR A 22 2.36 -20.74 0.76
CA THR A 22 2.92 -19.99 1.90
C THR A 22 2.00 -18.85 2.33
N LEU A 23 1.41 -18.10 1.39
CA LEU A 23 0.44 -17.05 1.68
C LEU A 23 -0.85 -17.59 2.28
N LYS A 24 -1.31 -18.76 1.82
CA LYS A 24 -2.46 -19.45 2.39
C LYS A 24 -2.22 -19.87 3.84
N LEU A 25 -1.04 -20.43 4.15
CA LEU A 25 -0.64 -20.78 5.52
C LEU A 25 -0.51 -19.52 6.40
N ALA A 26 0.06 -18.43 5.86
CA ALA A 26 0.16 -17.16 6.57
C ALA A 26 -1.22 -16.57 6.87
N ARG A 27 -2.17 -16.69 5.94
CA ARG A 27 -3.57 -16.31 6.13
C ARG A 27 -4.21 -17.10 7.24
N GLN A 28 -4.12 -18.43 7.18
CA GLN A 28 -4.70 -19.31 8.18
C GLN A 28 -4.14 -19.02 9.57
N ALA A 29 -2.83 -18.83 9.69
CA ALA A 29 -2.20 -18.46 10.96
C ALA A 29 -2.70 -17.11 11.50
N LEU A 30 -2.97 -16.15 10.62
CA LEU A 30 -3.54 -14.85 10.99
C LEU A 30 -5.00 -14.99 11.48
N GLU A 31 -5.81 -15.79 10.77
CA GLU A 31 -7.19 -16.13 11.14
C GLU A 31 -7.23 -16.83 12.50
N ASP A 32 -6.41 -17.87 12.69
CA ASP A 32 -6.29 -18.63 13.94
C ASP A 32 -5.89 -17.70 15.12
N HIS A 33 -4.99 -16.75 14.89
CA HIS A 33 -4.61 -15.77 15.92
C HIS A 33 -5.79 -14.90 16.35
N VAL A 34 -6.61 -14.44 15.39
CA VAL A 34 -7.78 -13.58 15.67
C VAL A 34 -8.88 -14.38 16.37
N GLU A 35 -9.09 -15.65 16.00
CA GLU A 35 -10.18 -16.47 16.52
C GLU A 35 -9.86 -17.13 17.86
N ASN A 36 -8.65 -17.60 18.07
CA ASN A 36 -8.27 -18.44 19.22
C ASN A 36 -7.61 -17.67 20.38
N GLY A 37 -7.98 -16.39 20.59
CA GLY A 37 -7.58 -15.66 21.78
C GLY A 37 -6.16 -15.09 21.75
N ALA A 38 -5.69 -14.69 20.58
CA ALA A 38 -4.43 -13.94 20.38
C ALA A 38 -3.15 -14.78 20.69
N ASP A 39 -3.06 -16.01 20.15
CA ASP A 39 -1.84 -16.82 20.25
C ASP A 39 -0.66 -16.13 19.51
N PRO A 40 0.40 -15.70 20.22
CA PRO A 40 1.55 -15.03 19.59
C PRO A 40 2.32 -15.96 18.63
N ALA A 41 2.24 -17.30 18.81
CA ALA A 41 2.93 -18.27 17.97
C ALA A 41 2.37 -18.27 16.54
N GLN A 42 1.06 -18.15 16.39
CA GLN A 42 0.40 -18.08 15.08
C GLN A 42 0.81 -16.79 14.32
N LEU A 43 0.85 -15.66 15.01
CA LEU A 43 1.27 -14.41 14.40
C LEU A 43 2.75 -14.42 13.99
N ALA A 44 3.61 -15.07 14.78
CA ALA A 44 5.02 -15.30 14.41
C ALA A 44 5.16 -16.22 13.19
N LEU A 45 4.30 -17.25 13.08
CA LEU A 45 4.25 -18.13 11.91
C LEU A 45 3.87 -17.36 10.65
N CYS A 46 2.83 -16.51 10.73
CA CYS A 46 2.44 -15.60 9.66
C CYS A 46 3.63 -14.72 9.22
N ALA A 47 4.29 -14.04 10.16
CA ALA A 47 5.45 -13.18 9.87
C ALA A 47 6.58 -13.92 9.17
N ASN A 48 6.88 -15.17 9.58
CA ASN A 48 7.91 -16.01 8.95
C ASN A 48 7.52 -16.40 7.52
N GLY A 49 6.28 -16.78 7.27
CA GLY A 49 5.78 -17.07 5.92
C GLY A 49 5.92 -15.86 5.00
N LEU A 50 5.56 -14.67 5.46
CA LEU A 50 5.68 -13.44 4.69
C LEU A 50 7.15 -13.07 4.38
N ALA A 51 8.09 -13.38 5.28
CA ALA A 51 9.52 -13.22 5.01
C ALA A 51 10.01 -14.16 3.90
N GLN A 52 9.51 -15.39 3.85
CA GLN A 52 9.83 -16.35 2.78
C GLN A 52 9.29 -15.89 1.44
N VAL A 53 8.04 -15.41 1.39
CA VAL A 53 7.42 -14.81 0.19
C VAL A 53 8.24 -13.62 -0.32
N HIS A 54 8.64 -12.71 0.57
CA HIS A 54 9.53 -11.59 0.21
C HIS A 54 10.84 -12.09 -0.43
N GLY A 55 11.51 -13.06 0.19
CA GLY A 55 12.74 -13.64 -0.35
C GLY A 55 12.56 -14.26 -1.73
N ALA A 56 11.49 -15.03 -1.93
CA ALA A 56 11.16 -15.67 -3.20
C ALA A 56 10.89 -14.62 -4.31
N LEU A 57 10.10 -13.59 -4.03
CA LEU A 57 9.79 -12.52 -4.98
C LEU A 57 11.02 -11.70 -5.37
N ARG A 58 11.95 -11.48 -4.45
CA ARG A 58 13.24 -10.84 -4.76
C ARG A 58 14.11 -11.69 -5.68
N MET A 59 14.12 -13.01 -5.51
CA MET A 59 14.89 -13.91 -6.36
C MET A 59 14.37 -13.95 -7.81
N VAL A 60 13.07 -13.78 -8.01
CA VAL A 60 12.47 -13.69 -9.35
C VAL A 60 12.38 -12.26 -9.89
N GLU A 61 13.04 -11.31 -9.22
CA GLU A 61 13.17 -9.90 -9.62
C GLU A 61 11.84 -9.12 -9.75
N LEU A 62 10.78 -9.57 -9.09
CA LEU A 62 9.50 -8.86 -8.99
C LEU A 62 9.53 -7.85 -7.83
N TYR A 63 10.27 -6.75 -8.03
CA TYR A 63 10.58 -5.80 -6.96
C TYR A 63 9.33 -5.13 -6.36
N GLY A 64 8.32 -4.79 -7.16
CA GLY A 64 7.08 -4.19 -6.66
C GLY A 64 6.31 -5.13 -5.74
N ALA A 65 6.13 -6.39 -6.15
CA ALA A 65 5.50 -7.43 -5.34
C ALA A 65 6.34 -7.76 -4.09
N ALA A 66 7.67 -7.78 -4.22
CA ALA A 66 8.58 -7.99 -3.09
C ALA A 66 8.47 -6.88 -2.03
N MET A 67 8.29 -5.61 -2.43
CA MET A 67 8.05 -4.51 -1.50
C MET A 67 6.75 -4.69 -0.72
N VAL A 68 5.68 -5.17 -1.35
CA VAL A 68 4.42 -5.48 -0.64
C VAL A 68 4.66 -6.58 0.39
N ALA A 69 5.35 -7.66 0.02
CA ALA A 69 5.64 -8.76 0.94
C ALA A 69 6.56 -8.31 2.11
N GLU A 70 7.51 -7.39 1.85
CA GLU A 70 8.36 -6.78 2.88
C GLU A 70 7.53 -5.96 3.88
N GLU A 71 6.62 -5.12 3.40
CA GLU A 71 5.77 -4.30 4.26
C GLU A 71 4.75 -5.16 5.05
N MET A 72 4.21 -6.23 4.44
CA MET A 72 3.38 -7.20 5.16
C MET A 72 4.17 -7.89 6.27
N HIS A 73 5.41 -8.36 5.98
CA HIS A 73 6.28 -8.94 7.00
C HIS A 73 6.59 -7.96 8.13
N ALA A 74 6.91 -6.71 7.80
CA ALA A 74 7.20 -5.67 8.78
C ALA A 74 5.98 -5.36 9.67
N LEU A 75 4.76 -5.33 9.08
CA LEU A 75 3.52 -5.13 9.81
C LEU A 75 3.22 -6.32 10.74
N ALA A 76 3.39 -7.56 10.26
CA ALA A 76 3.23 -8.76 11.08
C ALA A 76 4.20 -8.76 12.26
N LYS A 77 5.45 -8.36 12.06
CA LYS A 77 6.44 -8.20 13.17
C LYS A 77 6.04 -7.13 14.17
N ALA A 78 5.55 -5.98 13.71
CA ALA A 78 5.07 -4.91 14.58
C ALA A 78 3.87 -5.37 15.42
N LEU A 79 2.97 -6.18 14.83
CA LEU A 79 1.85 -6.80 15.55
C LEU A 79 2.33 -7.79 16.62
N VAL A 80 3.36 -8.62 16.32
CA VAL A 80 3.99 -9.53 17.30
C VAL A 80 4.61 -8.74 18.45
N ALA A 81 5.30 -7.63 18.15
CA ALA A 81 5.94 -6.78 19.14
C ALA A 81 4.95 -5.94 19.97
N GLY A 82 3.70 -5.81 19.51
CA GLY A 82 2.69 -4.97 20.15
C GLY A 82 2.85 -3.46 19.86
N ASP A 83 3.64 -3.10 18.84
CA ASP A 83 3.97 -1.71 18.49
C ASP A 83 2.89 -1.02 17.62
N VAL A 84 1.76 -1.69 17.36
CA VAL A 84 0.67 -1.19 16.52
C VAL A 84 -0.46 -0.63 17.38
N GLN A 85 -0.87 0.62 17.11
CA GLN A 85 -1.94 1.29 17.85
C GLN A 85 -3.34 0.76 17.49
N ASP A 86 -3.63 0.65 16.19
CA ASP A 86 -4.88 0.11 15.65
C ASP A 86 -4.65 -1.32 15.16
N ARG A 87 -4.79 -2.29 16.06
CA ARG A 87 -4.58 -3.71 15.74
C ARG A 87 -5.58 -4.23 14.71
N ASP A 88 -6.83 -3.80 14.79
CA ASP A 88 -7.90 -4.29 13.92
C ASP A 88 -7.71 -3.77 12.48
N GLY A 89 -7.38 -2.49 12.34
CA GLY A 89 -6.99 -1.92 11.05
C GLY A 89 -5.75 -2.59 10.47
N ALA A 90 -4.77 -2.91 11.29
CA ALA A 90 -3.56 -3.60 10.87
C ALA A 90 -3.82 -5.05 10.42
N PHE A 91 -4.66 -5.80 11.13
CA PHE A 91 -5.09 -7.15 10.68
C PHE A 91 -5.82 -7.09 9.35
N SER A 92 -6.72 -6.12 9.18
CA SER A 92 -7.46 -5.92 7.93
C SER A 92 -6.54 -5.56 6.76
N ALA A 93 -5.56 -4.67 6.97
CA ALA A 93 -4.57 -4.30 5.96
C ALA A 93 -3.68 -5.50 5.58
N LEU A 94 -3.21 -6.27 6.58
CA LEU A 94 -2.40 -7.45 6.36
C LEU A 94 -3.15 -8.53 5.59
N MET A 95 -4.40 -8.82 5.97
CA MET A 95 -5.26 -9.77 5.28
C MET A 95 -5.47 -9.37 3.82
N ARG A 96 -5.72 -8.08 3.57
CA ARG A 96 -5.89 -7.54 2.21
C ARG A 96 -4.64 -7.74 1.36
N GLY A 97 -3.46 -7.49 1.93
CA GLY A 97 -2.19 -7.76 1.25
C GLY A 97 -2.00 -9.23 0.88
N ILE A 98 -2.32 -10.14 1.80
CA ILE A 98 -2.22 -11.60 1.59
C ILE A 98 -3.17 -12.06 0.47
N VAL A 99 -4.35 -11.45 0.33
CA VAL A 99 -5.33 -11.80 -0.72
C VAL A 99 -4.99 -11.16 -2.06
N GLN A 100 -4.56 -9.88 -2.08
CA GLN A 100 -4.32 -9.16 -3.34
C GLN A 100 -3.00 -9.53 -4.03
N LEU A 101 -1.99 -9.95 -3.27
CA LEU A 101 -0.69 -10.29 -3.84
C LEU A 101 -0.74 -11.49 -4.81
N PRO A 102 -1.43 -12.61 -4.50
CA PRO A 102 -1.64 -13.70 -5.46
C PRO A 102 -2.31 -13.26 -6.76
N ASP A 103 -3.35 -12.42 -6.67
CA ASP A 103 -4.08 -11.91 -7.85
C ASP A 103 -3.15 -11.10 -8.76
N TYR A 104 -2.29 -10.28 -8.17
CA TYR A 104 -1.27 -9.54 -8.92
C TYR A 104 -0.30 -10.48 -9.64
N LEU A 105 0.21 -11.51 -8.94
CA LEU A 105 1.13 -12.50 -9.52
C LEU A 105 0.48 -13.33 -10.62
N GLU A 106 -0.80 -13.69 -10.49
CA GLU A 106 -1.57 -14.42 -11.50
C GLU A 106 -1.71 -13.61 -12.79
N ARG A 107 -1.93 -12.30 -12.67
CA ARG A 107 -1.95 -11.42 -13.84
C ARG A 107 -0.62 -11.39 -14.57
N LEU A 108 0.50 -11.32 -13.85
CA LEU A 108 1.82 -11.37 -14.46
C LEU A 108 2.03 -12.71 -15.19
N GLN A 109 1.64 -13.82 -14.56
CA GLN A 109 1.69 -15.16 -15.16
C GLN A 109 0.81 -15.27 -16.41
N SER A 110 -0.32 -14.56 -16.45
CA SER A 110 -1.21 -14.47 -17.62
C SER A 110 -0.66 -13.57 -18.74
N GLY A 111 0.57 -13.07 -18.62
CA GLY A 111 1.26 -12.28 -19.65
C GLY A 111 0.96 -10.78 -19.60
N PHE A 112 0.31 -10.28 -18.56
CA PHE A 112 0.15 -8.84 -18.39
C PHE A 112 1.46 -8.21 -17.94
N ARG A 113 1.65 -6.95 -18.32
CA ARG A 113 2.83 -6.18 -17.95
C ARG A 113 2.90 -5.96 -16.43
N ASP A 114 4.11 -6.02 -15.88
CA ASP A 114 4.39 -5.62 -14.50
C ASP A 114 4.23 -4.09 -14.36
N ILE A 115 3.22 -3.68 -13.60
CA ILE A 115 2.92 -2.27 -13.30
C ILE A 115 2.86 -2.11 -11.78
N PRO A 116 4.02 -1.98 -11.09
CA PRO A 116 4.07 -1.88 -9.63
C PRO A 116 3.27 -0.72 -9.05
N LEU A 117 2.97 0.30 -9.84
CA LEU A 117 2.20 1.47 -9.45
C LEU A 117 0.80 1.12 -8.94
N VAL A 118 0.19 0.02 -9.41
CA VAL A 118 -1.12 -0.43 -8.94
C VAL A 118 -1.08 -0.96 -7.50
N LEU A 119 0.10 -1.33 -7.00
CA LEU A 119 0.33 -1.79 -5.62
C LEU A 119 0.55 -0.64 -4.62
N LEU A 120 0.70 0.60 -5.10
CA LEU A 120 1.01 1.76 -4.27
C LEU A 120 -0.03 2.03 -3.16
N PRO A 121 -1.35 1.96 -3.42
CA PRO A 121 -2.36 2.13 -2.37
C PRO A 121 -2.21 1.09 -1.25
N LEU A 122 -2.02 -0.18 -1.60
CA LEU A 122 -1.82 -1.27 -0.65
C LEU A 122 -0.53 -1.07 0.18
N LEU A 123 0.57 -0.69 -0.46
CA LEU A 123 1.83 -0.37 0.22
C LEU A 123 1.65 0.75 1.24
N ASN A 124 0.95 1.82 0.86
CA ASN A 124 0.71 2.97 1.73
C ASN A 124 -0.23 2.62 2.87
N GLU A 125 -1.19 1.74 2.67
CA GLU A 125 -2.07 1.23 3.71
C GLU A 125 -1.29 0.40 4.74
N LEU A 126 -0.46 -0.55 4.31
CA LEU A 126 0.38 -1.38 5.19
C LEU A 126 1.35 -0.53 6.03
N ARG A 127 1.95 0.50 5.42
CA ARG A 127 2.83 1.44 6.13
C ARG A 127 2.06 2.33 7.09
N GLY A 128 0.92 2.85 6.68
CA GLY A 128 0.03 3.65 7.52
C GLY A 128 -0.42 2.89 8.77
N ALA A 129 -0.71 1.59 8.65
CA ALA A 129 -1.04 0.72 9.78
C ALA A 129 0.09 0.61 10.81
N ARG A 130 1.36 0.84 10.41
CA ARG A 130 2.52 0.93 11.31
C ARG A 130 2.85 2.36 11.76
N GLY A 131 2.06 3.35 11.34
CA GLY A 131 2.34 4.77 11.61
C GLY A 131 3.50 5.35 10.80
N GLU A 132 3.92 4.67 9.72
CA GLU A 132 5.00 5.13 8.85
C GLU A 132 4.48 5.98 7.69
N LYS A 133 5.38 6.84 7.17
CA LYS A 133 5.06 7.65 5.99
C LYS A 133 4.89 6.77 4.76
N GLY A 134 3.91 7.11 3.93
CA GLY A 134 3.71 6.45 2.65
C GLY A 134 4.92 6.56 1.72
N VAL A 135 5.03 5.61 0.80
CA VAL A 135 6.01 5.61 -0.29
C VAL A 135 5.47 6.41 -1.47
N SER A 136 6.38 7.05 -2.19
CA SER A 136 6.06 7.74 -3.44
C SER A 136 6.19 6.80 -4.64
N GLU A 137 5.55 7.15 -5.75
CA GLU A 137 5.65 6.41 -7.02
C GLU A 137 7.09 6.20 -7.48
N SER A 138 7.97 7.18 -7.22
CA SER A 138 9.39 7.08 -7.58
C SER A 138 10.14 5.93 -6.89
N MET A 139 9.64 5.41 -5.77
CA MET A 139 10.25 4.26 -5.09
C MET A 139 9.92 2.93 -5.78
N LEU A 140 8.78 2.88 -6.48
CA LEU A 140 8.37 1.72 -7.29
C LEU A 140 9.03 1.71 -8.68
N PHE A 141 9.66 2.82 -9.06
CA PHE A 141 10.33 2.96 -10.32
C PHE A 141 11.73 2.32 -10.27
N SER A 142 11.88 1.17 -10.93
CA SER A 142 13.10 0.34 -10.84
C SER A 142 13.72 0.07 -12.21
N PRO A 143 14.27 1.11 -12.88
CA PRO A 143 14.97 0.92 -14.14
C PRO A 143 16.27 0.13 -13.95
N ASN A 144 16.71 -0.57 -14.99
CA ASN A 144 17.97 -1.28 -14.97
C ASN A 144 19.15 -0.32 -14.89
N LEU A 145 19.78 -0.22 -13.72
CA LEU A 145 20.98 0.59 -13.52
C LEU A 145 22.28 -0.07 -14.04
N GLY A 146 22.25 -1.35 -14.39
CA GLY A 146 23.42 -2.06 -14.95
C GLY A 146 23.73 -1.73 -16.40
N VAL A 147 22.96 -0.86 -17.03
CA VAL A 147 23.18 -0.42 -18.42
C VAL A 147 24.49 0.36 -18.53
N ALA A 148 25.30 0.06 -19.57
CA ALA A 148 26.54 0.77 -19.84
C ALA A 148 26.29 2.24 -20.18
N LEU A 149 27.05 3.12 -19.55
CA LEU A 149 26.95 4.56 -19.80
C LEU A 149 27.46 4.94 -21.20
N PRO A 150 26.82 5.90 -21.89
CA PRO A 150 27.23 6.38 -23.20
C PRO A 150 28.57 7.13 -23.16
N ALA A 151 29.13 7.43 -24.33
CA ALA A 151 30.39 8.13 -24.43
C ALA A 151 30.44 9.47 -23.70
N ALA A 152 29.31 10.19 -23.69
CA ALA A 152 29.15 11.46 -22.95
C ALA A 152 29.25 11.34 -21.41
N ALA A 153 29.01 10.15 -20.86
CA ALA A 153 29.12 9.87 -19.42
C ALA A 153 30.31 8.98 -19.06
N ARG A 154 31.29 8.82 -20.00
CA ARG A 154 32.53 8.09 -19.71
C ARG A 154 33.43 8.93 -18.82
N GLY A 155 34.02 8.26 -17.84
CA GLY A 155 34.99 8.88 -16.96
C GLY A 155 36.40 8.99 -17.59
N PRO A 156 37.38 9.42 -16.82
CA PRO A 156 38.73 9.61 -17.30
C PRO A 156 39.33 8.28 -17.75
N ALA A 157 40.10 8.31 -18.82
CA ALA A 157 40.83 7.15 -19.31
C ALA A 157 41.81 6.57 -18.27
N THR A 158 42.39 7.45 -17.45
CA THR A 158 43.22 7.09 -16.30
C THR A 158 42.59 7.66 -15.04
N PRO A 159 42.30 6.83 -14.02
CA PRO A 159 41.78 7.32 -12.75
C PRO A 159 42.68 8.36 -12.11
N LEU A 160 42.11 9.44 -11.62
CA LEU A 160 42.86 10.45 -10.85
C LEU A 160 43.22 9.94 -9.45
N PRO A 161 44.34 10.41 -8.86
CA PRO A 161 44.64 10.16 -7.47
C PRO A 161 43.50 10.62 -6.55
N ALA A 162 43.21 9.85 -5.50
CA ALA A 162 42.08 10.09 -4.60
C ALA A 162 42.06 11.52 -4.04
N GLU A 163 43.19 12.05 -3.66
CA GLU A 163 43.31 13.42 -3.13
C GLU A 163 42.97 14.51 -4.19
N GLN A 164 43.24 14.24 -5.44
CA GLN A 164 42.87 15.17 -6.52
C GLN A 164 41.35 15.11 -6.78
N VAL A 165 40.74 13.92 -6.71
CA VAL A 165 39.30 13.77 -6.81
C VAL A 165 38.60 14.54 -5.68
N LYS A 166 39.06 14.38 -4.44
CA LYS A 166 38.52 15.10 -3.26
C LYS A 166 38.60 16.60 -3.42
N ARG A 167 39.78 17.14 -3.78
CA ARG A 167 39.97 18.60 -3.98
C ARG A 167 39.06 19.16 -5.08
N ARG A 168 38.93 18.45 -6.20
CA ARG A 168 38.03 18.88 -7.29
C ARG A 168 36.56 18.81 -6.87
N ALA A 169 36.19 17.77 -6.13
CA ALA A 169 34.85 17.63 -5.59
C ALA A 169 34.51 18.71 -4.56
N GLU A 170 35.47 19.15 -3.75
CA GLU A 170 35.28 20.25 -2.80
C GLU A 170 34.97 21.57 -3.53
N VAL A 171 35.73 21.89 -4.58
CA VAL A 171 35.44 23.07 -5.42
C VAL A 171 34.08 22.96 -6.09
N ALA A 172 33.76 21.79 -6.65
CA ALA A 172 32.47 21.51 -7.27
C ALA A 172 31.30 21.66 -6.25
N SER A 173 31.48 21.21 -4.99
CA SER A 173 30.49 21.36 -3.93
C SER A 173 30.21 22.82 -3.63
N GLN A 174 31.25 23.68 -3.52
CA GLN A 174 31.08 25.12 -3.26
C GLN A 174 30.33 25.81 -4.40
N LEU A 175 30.71 25.50 -5.66
CA LEU A 175 30.03 26.03 -6.85
C LEU A 175 28.57 25.59 -6.92
N PHE A 176 28.33 24.30 -6.67
CA PHE A 176 26.99 23.75 -6.68
C PHE A 176 26.09 24.40 -5.62
N GLN A 177 26.59 24.55 -4.37
CA GLN A 177 25.85 25.23 -3.31
C GLN A 177 25.49 26.67 -3.65
N GLY A 178 26.44 27.44 -4.21
CA GLY A 178 26.20 28.82 -4.59
C GLY A 178 25.11 28.96 -5.68
N SER A 179 25.19 28.11 -6.69
CA SER A 179 24.22 28.10 -7.79
C SER A 179 22.86 27.54 -7.35
N LEU A 180 22.84 26.52 -6.45
CA LEU A 180 21.60 25.96 -5.90
C LEU A 180 20.83 27.01 -5.09
N LEU A 181 21.50 27.80 -4.27
CA LEU A 181 20.88 28.88 -3.50
C LEU A 181 20.26 29.96 -4.40
N LYS A 182 20.96 30.37 -5.47
CA LYS A 182 20.45 31.32 -6.46
C LYS A 182 19.21 30.78 -7.17
N TRP A 183 19.30 29.52 -7.62
CA TRP A 183 18.20 28.88 -8.31
C TRP A 183 16.98 28.68 -7.43
N LEU A 184 17.15 28.25 -6.17
CA LEU A 184 16.05 28.08 -5.23
C LEU A 184 15.35 29.39 -4.84
N LYS A 185 16.12 30.50 -4.79
CA LYS A 185 15.59 31.81 -4.42
C LYS A 185 14.88 32.50 -5.58
N ASP A 186 15.50 32.51 -6.76
CA ASP A 186 15.12 33.39 -7.86
C ASP A 186 14.58 32.63 -9.07
N GLY A 187 14.64 31.29 -9.09
CA GLY A 187 14.27 30.48 -10.26
C GLY A 187 15.19 30.69 -11.48
N ASP A 188 16.41 31.18 -11.26
CA ASP A 188 17.32 31.60 -12.34
C ASP A 188 17.75 30.42 -13.22
N ALA A 189 17.35 30.46 -14.48
CA ALA A 189 17.72 29.48 -15.50
C ALA A 189 19.25 29.42 -15.75
N GLY A 190 19.97 30.52 -15.52
CA GLY A 190 21.44 30.54 -15.56
C GLY A 190 22.05 29.71 -14.46
N ALA A 191 21.58 29.88 -13.24
CA ALA A 191 22.01 29.07 -12.10
C ALA A 191 21.72 27.57 -12.29
N ALA A 192 20.60 27.21 -12.93
CA ALA A 192 20.28 25.81 -13.26
C ALA A 192 21.27 25.24 -14.30
N ARG A 193 21.74 26.03 -15.27
CA ARG A 193 22.80 25.60 -16.20
C ARG A 193 24.13 25.41 -15.49
N ASP A 194 24.52 26.35 -14.62
CA ASP A 194 25.73 26.22 -13.81
C ASP A 194 25.73 24.93 -12.99
N LEU A 195 24.59 24.57 -12.38
CA LEU A 195 24.41 23.32 -11.65
C LEU A 195 24.60 22.09 -12.57
N ALA A 196 24.02 22.12 -13.77
CA ALA A 196 24.18 21.07 -14.77
C ALA A 196 25.64 20.89 -15.21
N ASP A 197 26.35 21.99 -15.41
CA ASP A 197 27.76 21.98 -15.84
C ASP A 197 28.67 21.48 -14.71
N VAL A 198 28.41 21.82 -13.45
CA VAL A 198 29.11 21.25 -12.29
C VAL A 198 28.93 19.74 -12.24
N CYS A 199 27.70 19.25 -12.46
CA CYS A 199 27.45 17.81 -12.51
C CYS A 199 28.24 17.13 -13.64
N LEU A 200 28.37 17.73 -14.82
CA LEU A 200 29.17 17.18 -15.92
C LEU A 200 30.67 17.17 -15.59
N GLN A 201 31.20 18.23 -14.97
CA GLN A 201 32.57 18.25 -14.51
C GLN A 201 32.87 17.11 -13.53
N LEU A 202 31.90 16.79 -12.62
CA LEU A 202 32.01 15.64 -11.72
C LEU A 202 32.11 14.31 -12.49
N VAL A 203 31.35 14.15 -13.60
CA VAL A 203 31.44 12.96 -14.47
C VAL A 203 32.82 12.80 -15.09
N GLU A 204 33.45 13.91 -15.52
CA GLU A 204 34.73 13.89 -16.22
C GLU A 204 35.88 13.34 -15.38
N PHE A 205 35.90 13.57 -14.08
CA PHE A 205 36.99 13.17 -13.21
C PHE A 205 36.73 12.02 -12.25
N THR A 206 35.47 11.56 -12.15
CA THR A 206 35.11 10.42 -11.30
C THR A 206 35.34 9.10 -12.01
N SER A 207 35.91 8.11 -11.33
CA SER A 207 36.15 6.77 -11.88
C SER A 207 35.04 5.76 -11.50
N ALA A 208 34.32 5.98 -10.39
CA ALA A 208 33.21 5.14 -9.97
C ALA A 208 32.01 5.32 -10.90
N GLU A 209 31.57 4.24 -11.53
CA GLU A 209 30.46 4.29 -12.50
C GLU A 209 29.15 4.75 -11.86
N SER A 210 28.86 4.32 -10.62
CA SER A 210 27.67 4.73 -9.88
C SER A 210 27.62 6.25 -9.61
N ALA A 211 28.77 6.88 -9.32
CA ALA A 211 28.89 8.32 -9.18
C ALA A 211 28.66 9.05 -10.52
N ARG A 212 29.30 8.58 -11.59
CA ARG A 212 29.09 9.14 -12.93
C ARG A 212 27.65 9.05 -13.38
N ARG A 213 27.01 7.91 -13.13
CA ARG A 213 25.59 7.70 -13.43
C ARG A 213 24.71 8.72 -12.71
N LEU A 214 24.91 8.88 -11.40
CA LEU A 214 24.18 9.86 -10.61
C LEU A 214 24.34 11.28 -11.16
N PHE A 215 25.57 11.74 -11.34
CA PHE A 215 25.83 13.11 -11.77
C PHE A 215 25.42 13.38 -13.21
N TRP A 216 25.55 12.40 -14.10
CA TRP A 216 25.07 12.52 -15.48
C TRP A 216 23.54 12.65 -15.54
N VAL A 217 22.81 11.81 -14.79
CA VAL A 217 21.34 11.91 -14.70
C VAL A 217 20.92 13.24 -14.07
N ALA A 218 21.60 13.68 -13.01
CA ALA A 218 21.35 14.97 -12.38
C ALA A 218 21.57 16.13 -13.37
N SER A 219 22.64 16.07 -14.21
CA SER A 219 22.89 17.09 -15.22
C SER A 219 21.81 17.17 -16.27
N ALA A 220 21.21 16.04 -16.66
CA ALA A 220 20.10 16.00 -17.61
C ALA A 220 18.81 16.63 -17.04
N LEU A 221 18.49 16.33 -15.77
CA LEU A 221 17.36 16.94 -15.07
C LEU A 221 17.52 18.46 -14.95
N LEU A 222 18.71 18.93 -14.57
CA LEU A 222 19.03 20.36 -14.42
C LEU A 222 19.04 21.11 -15.75
N ASP A 223 19.52 20.47 -16.82
CA ASP A 223 19.45 21.03 -18.17
C ASP A 223 17.99 21.19 -18.64
N GLY A 224 17.13 20.22 -18.36
CA GLY A 224 15.71 20.30 -18.62
C GLY A 224 15.05 21.45 -17.82
N ALA A 225 15.41 21.60 -16.54
CA ALA A 225 14.94 22.70 -15.69
C ALA A 225 15.39 24.06 -16.23
N ALA A 226 16.65 24.19 -16.66
CA ALA A 226 17.20 25.43 -17.22
C ALA A 226 16.51 25.83 -18.53
N ARG A 227 15.98 24.88 -19.28
CA ARG A 227 15.22 25.10 -20.52
C ARG A 227 13.72 25.28 -20.28
N GLY A 228 13.27 25.16 -19.03
CA GLY A 228 11.85 25.27 -18.68
C GLY A 228 10.98 24.14 -19.22
N VAL A 229 11.59 22.97 -19.48
CA VAL A 229 10.89 21.81 -20.06
C VAL A 229 9.79 21.27 -19.13
N PHE A 230 9.98 21.37 -17.81
CA PHE A 230 9.01 21.00 -16.82
C PHE A 230 9.09 21.86 -15.55
N PRO A 231 7.98 22.00 -14.81
CA PRO A 231 7.99 22.75 -13.56
C PRO A 231 8.81 22.00 -12.49
N MET A 232 9.63 22.74 -11.76
CA MET A 232 10.42 22.19 -10.67
C MET A 232 9.64 22.23 -9.36
N GLU A 233 9.12 21.09 -8.98
CA GLU A 233 8.37 20.90 -7.74
C GLU A 233 9.30 20.74 -6.52
N ARG A 234 8.70 20.77 -5.33
CA ARG A 234 9.42 20.55 -4.07
C ARG A 234 10.18 19.21 -4.00
N SER A 235 9.63 18.17 -4.63
CA SER A 235 10.24 16.84 -4.76
C SER A 235 11.58 16.88 -5.52
N HIS A 236 11.64 17.63 -6.62
CA HIS A 236 12.86 17.86 -7.42
C HIS A 236 13.91 18.62 -6.61
N GLN A 237 13.50 19.68 -5.90
CA GLN A 237 14.38 20.48 -5.04
C GLN A 237 15.01 19.64 -3.94
N GLN A 238 14.23 18.77 -3.29
CA GLN A 238 14.72 17.84 -2.27
C GLN A 238 15.71 16.81 -2.83
N ALA A 239 15.46 16.30 -4.05
CA ALA A 239 16.39 15.39 -4.70
C ALA A 239 17.71 16.09 -5.04
N LEU A 240 17.68 17.33 -5.53
CA LEU A 240 18.90 18.11 -5.81
C LEU A 240 19.69 18.44 -4.52
N ALA A 241 19.02 18.69 -3.40
CA ALA A 241 19.68 18.81 -2.11
C ALA A 241 20.36 17.51 -1.65
N ARG A 242 19.83 16.35 -2.07
CA ARG A 242 20.49 15.05 -1.87
C ARG A 242 21.68 14.87 -2.81
N VAL A 243 21.61 15.34 -4.06
CA VAL A 243 22.75 15.36 -4.98
C VAL A 243 23.91 16.18 -4.39
N GLU A 244 23.61 17.34 -3.80
CA GLU A 244 24.62 18.16 -3.10
C GLU A 244 25.32 17.37 -1.99
N ARG A 245 24.56 16.60 -1.19
CA ARG A 245 25.14 15.74 -0.15
C ARG A 245 26.08 14.67 -0.71
N GLU A 246 25.73 14.08 -1.86
CA GLU A 246 26.60 13.11 -2.53
C GLU A 246 27.86 13.79 -3.10
N ILE A 247 27.79 15.03 -3.60
CA ILE A 247 29.00 15.80 -4.01
C ILE A 247 29.89 16.03 -2.80
N ARG A 248 29.34 16.40 -1.65
CA ARG A 248 30.09 16.59 -0.40
C ARG A 248 30.70 15.26 0.09
N ARG A 249 29.95 14.17 -0.03
CA ARG A 249 30.46 12.83 0.26
C ARG A 249 31.65 12.46 -0.62
N LEU A 250 31.60 12.79 -1.92
CA LEU A 250 32.73 12.60 -2.83
C LEU A 250 33.96 13.42 -2.40
N ALA A 251 33.75 14.65 -1.92
CA ALA A 251 34.81 15.51 -1.42
C ALA A 251 35.47 14.98 -0.14
N THR A 252 34.68 14.36 0.75
CA THR A 252 35.19 13.86 2.05
C THR A 252 35.76 12.43 1.96
N GLU A 253 34.99 11.52 1.37
CA GLU A 253 35.32 10.09 1.34
C GLU A 253 36.05 9.66 0.06
N GLY A 254 35.89 10.41 -1.03
CA GLY A 254 36.44 10.11 -2.34
C GLY A 254 35.62 9.11 -3.13
N ASP A 255 36.13 8.74 -4.29
CA ASP A 255 35.46 7.93 -5.31
C ASP A 255 35.21 6.47 -4.87
N GLY A 256 36.03 5.95 -3.98
CA GLY A 256 35.91 4.57 -3.48
C GLY A 256 34.59 4.31 -2.74
N ALA A 257 34.05 5.31 -2.03
CA ALA A 257 32.80 5.20 -1.29
C ALA A 257 31.61 4.86 -2.19
N PHE A 258 31.61 5.34 -3.43
CA PHE A 258 30.55 5.07 -4.42
C PHE A 258 30.59 3.66 -5.00
N ARG A 259 31.68 2.93 -4.83
CA ARG A 259 31.79 1.51 -5.23
C ARG A 259 31.23 0.60 -4.14
N THR A 260 31.43 0.95 -2.87
CA THR A 260 30.93 0.17 -1.72
C THR A 260 29.47 0.47 -1.40
N GLN A 261 29.08 1.73 -1.50
CA GLN A 261 27.72 2.19 -1.21
C GLN A 261 27.21 3.10 -2.36
N PRO A 262 26.76 2.53 -3.47
CA PRO A 262 26.22 3.30 -4.59
C PRO A 262 24.91 4.01 -4.20
N PRO A 263 24.68 5.26 -4.65
CA PRO A 263 23.46 6.02 -4.38
C PRO A 263 22.29 5.58 -5.27
N VAL A 264 21.89 4.33 -5.14
CA VAL A 264 20.88 3.67 -6.00
C VAL A 264 19.54 4.37 -5.94
N GLU A 265 19.04 4.63 -4.73
CA GLU A 265 17.72 5.22 -4.51
C GLU A 265 17.61 6.64 -5.08
N LEU A 266 18.64 7.45 -4.87
CA LEU A 266 18.68 8.79 -5.42
C LEU A 266 18.74 8.77 -6.95
N THR A 267 19.53 7.86 -7.51
CA THR A 267 19.65 7.70 -8.98
C THR A 267 18.30 7.28 -9.59
N ARG A 268 17.58 6.34 -8.98
CA ARG A 268 16.23 5.92 -9.41
C ARG A 268 15.25 7.08 -9.33
N GLN A 269 15.27 7.86 -8.25
CA GLN A 269 14.41 9.02 -8.10
C GLN A 269 14.67 10.08 -9.20
N LEU A 270 15.92 10.36 -9.52
CA LEU A 270 16.25 11.28 -10.60
C LEU A 270 15.84 10.74 -11.98
N LEU A 271 16.02 9.43 -12.23
CA LEU A 271 15.54 8.78 -13.45
C LEU A 271 14.02 8.82 -13.58
N TYR A 272 13.30 8.65 -12.46
CA TYR A 272 11.85 8.83 -12.43
C TYR A 272 11.43 10.24 -12.89
N PHE A 273 12.09 11.28 -12.40
CA PHE A 273 11.80 12.65 -12.84
C PHE A 273 12.15 12.87 -14.32
N VAL A 274 13.26 12.32 -14.80
CA VAL A 274 13.62 12.37 -16.22
C VAL A 274 12.60 11.63 -17.08
N ALA A 275 12.08 10.48 -16.63
CA ALA A 275 11.07 9.70 -17.34
C ALA A 275 9.78 10.50 -17.56
N HIS A 276 9.35 11.28 -16.55
CA HIS A 276 8.14 12.13 -16.61
C HIS A 276 8.36 13.44 -17.40
N GLY A 277 9.60 13.79 -17.74
CA GLY A 277 9.87 14.96 -18.57
C GLY A 277 9.27 14.78 -19.97
N PRO A 278 8.58 15.80 -20.52
CA PRO A 278 7.86 15.69 -21.80
C PRO A 278 8.79 15.62 -23.02
N GLU A 279 10.05 15.96 -22.85
CA GLU A 279 11.00 16.12 -23.98
C GLU A 279 11.86 14.86 -24.18
N ALA A 280 12.00 14.44 -25.44
CA ALA A 280 12.87 13.33 -25.86
C ALA A 280 14.18 13.82 -26.53
N SER A 281 14.51 15.13 -26.45
CA SER A 281 15.69 15.74 -27.10
C SER A 281 16.76 16.14 -26.08
N GLY A 282 17.98 16.36 -26.57
CA GLY A 282 19.11 16.76 -25.74
C GLY A 282 19.52 15.71 -24.71
N ARG A 283 20.11 16.15 -23.60
CA ARG A 283 20.57 15.24 -22.51
C ARG A 283 19.44 14.44 -21.89
N LEU A 284 18.25 15.02 -21.76
CA LEU A 284 17.06 14.29 -21.30
C LEU A 284 16.75 13.10 -22.21
N GLY A 285 16.76 13.32 -23.53
CA GLY A 285 16.55 12.27 -24.51
C GLY A 285 17.63 11.19 -24.48
N GLU A 286 18.90 11.58 -24.29
CA GLU A 286 20.00 10.64 -24.16
C GLU A 286 19.85 9.75 -22.93
N VAL A 287 19.48 10.32 -21.78
CA VAL A 287 19.22 9.55 -20.55
C VAL A 287 18.02 8.63 -20.74
N LYS A 288 16.90 9.14 -21.28
CA LYS A 288 15.71 8.32 -21.58
C LYS A 288 16.07 7.13 -22.49
N ALA A 289 16.78 7.38 -23.56
CA ALA A 289 17.19 6.33 -24.51
C ALA A 289 18.16 5.31 -23.88
N THR A 290 19.15 5.78 -23.10
CA THR A 290 20.15 4.92 -22.47
C THR A 290 19.52 3.94 -21.49
N PHE A 291 18.59 4.39 -20.63
CA PHE A 291 17.92 3.55 -19.65
C PHE A 291 16.59 2.98 -20.16
N ALA A 292 16.23 3.23 -21.43
CA ALA A 292 14.96 2.82 -22.03
C ALA A 292 13.73 3.20 -21.15
N LEU A 293 13.75 4.43 -20.60
CA LEU A 293 12.78 4.85 -19.55
C LEU A 293 11.33 4.78 -20.02
N ASP A 294 11.06 5.01 -21.30
CA ASP A 294 9.71 4.93 -21.87
C ASP A 294 9.11 3.51 -21.72
N SER A 295 9.97 2.48 -21.65
CA SER A 295 9.51 1.10 -21.42
C SER A 295 9.05 0.85 -19.99
N TYR A 296 9.48 1.66 -19.03
CA TYR A 296 9.08 1.57 -17.63
C TYR A 296 7.87 2.43 -17.29
N MET A 297 7.48 3.35 -18.18
CA MET A 297 6.35 4.23 -17.98
C MET A 297 5.08 3.59 -18.55
N PRO A 298 4.14 3.13 -17.70
CA PRO A 298 2.84 2.71 -18.19
C PRO A 298 2.02 3.93 -18.63
N SER A 299 1.21 3.77 -19.67
CA SER A 299 0.23 4.79 -20.01
C SER A 299 -0.85 4.88 -18.93
N GLU A 300 -1.50 6.03 -18.79
CA GLU A 300 -2.62 6.20 -17.86
C GLU A 300 -3.71 5.14 -18.08
N ARG A 301 -3.97 4.78 -19.36
CA ARG A 301 -4.93 3.72 -19.71
C ARG A 301 -4.49 2.34 -19.23
N GLU A 302 -3.21 2.01 -19.30
CA GLU A 302 -2.69 0.73 -18.78
C GLU A 302 -2.77 0.66 -17.26
N VAL A 303 -2.47 1.76 -16.57
CA VAL A 303 -2.60 1.86 -15.11
C VAL A 303 -4.06 1.73 -14.70
N GLU A 304 -4.96 2.46 -15.37
CA GLU A 304 -6.39 2.41 -15.08
C GLU A 304 -6.98 1.03 -15.37
N HIS A 305 -6.62 0.43 -16.49
CA HIS A 305 -7.02 -0.95 -16.81
C HIS A 305 -6.48 -1.95 -15.79
N ALA A 306 -5.24 -1.78 -15.34
CA ALA A 306 -4.63 -2.64 -14.33
C ALA A 306 -5.30 -2.47 -12.96
N ARG A 307 -5.62 -1.23 -12.55
CA ARG A 307 -6.39 -0.94 -11.33
C ARG A 307 -7.79 -1.52 -11.40
N SER A 308 -8.51 -1.24 -12.48
CA SER A 308 -9.89 -1.73 -12.68
C SER A 308 -9.96 -3.25 -12.69
N ALA A 309 -8.98 -3.93 -13.26
CA ALA A 309 -8.94 -5.38 -13.29
C ALA A 309 -8.65 -5.98 -11.90
N MET A 310 -7.77 -5.37 -11.09
CA MET A 310 -7.58 -5.78 -9.70
C MET A 310 -8.80 -5.45 -8.83
N ALA A 311 -9.39 -4.26 -9.00
CA ALA A 311 -10.59 -3.85 -8.30
C ALA A 311 -11.82 -4.64 -8.77
N GLY A 312 -11.95 -4.93 -10.06
CA GLY A 312 -13.08 -5.63 -10.64
C GLY A 312 -13.18 -7.09 -10.22
N HIS A 313 -12.07 -7.80 -10.10
CA HIS A 313 -12.05 -9.18 -9.59
C HIS A 313 -12.44 -9.22 -8.11
N ASN A 314 -11.90 -8.31 -7.34
CA ASN A 314 -12.22 -8.14 -5.92
C ASN A 314 -13.66 -7.67 -5.71
N ARG A 315 -14.17 -6.76 -6.54
CA ARG A 315 -15.52 -6.21 -6.45
C ARG A 315 -16.59 -7.24 -6.81
N ALA A 316 -16.46 -7.93 -7.94
CA ALA A 316 -17.44 -8.94 -8.37
C ALA A 316 -17.49 -10.12 -7.37
N LEU A 317 -16.33 -10.54 -6.84
CA LEU A 317 -16.26 -11.53 -5.79
C LEU A 317 -16.93 -11.03 -4.50
N LEU A 318 -16.60 -9.83 -4.05
CA LEU A 318 -17.19 -9.21 -2.86
C LEU A 318 -18.70 -8.98 -3.01
N GLU A 319 -19.19 -8.50 -4.15
CA GLU A 319 -20.63 -8.36 -4.43
C GLU A 319 -21.35 -9.71 -4.35
N THR A 320 -20.76 -10.76 -4.94
CA THR A 320 -21.33 -12.10 -4.91
C THR A 320 -21.35 -12.68 -3.49
N VAL A 321 -20.24 -12.59 -2.76
CA VAL A 321 -20.13 -13.13 -1.41
C VAL A 321 -20.95 -12.29 -0.42
N THR A 322 -20.95 -10.96 -0.55
CA THR A 322 -21.80 -10.09 0.28
C THR A 322 -23.29 -10.38 0.04
N GLY A 323 -23.69 -10.66 -1.21
CA GLY A 323 -25.04 -11.10 -1.52
C GLY A 323 -25.41 -12.39 -0.79
N ALA A 324 -24.55 -13.39 -0.82
CA ALA A 324 -24.75 -14.65 -0.09
C ALA A 324 -24.80 -14.47 1.43
N ILE A 325 -23.90 -13.66 2.00
CA ILE A 325 -23.93 -13.31 3.43
C ILE A 325 -25.25 -12.64 3.82
N LYS A 326 -25.74 -11.69 3.02
CA LYS A 326 -27.00 -10.99 3.28
C LYS A 326 -28.20 -11.94 3.24
N GLU A 327 -28.22 -12.89 2.30
CA GLU A 327 -29.25 -13.92 2.27
C GLU A 327 -29.22 -14.80 3.54
N ASP A 328 -28.05 -15.18 4.01
CA ASP A 328 -27.88 -15.95 5.23
C ASP A 328 -28.32 -15.14 6.47
N LEU A 329 -27.91 -13.85 6.57
CA LEU A 329 -28.34 -12.95 7.64
C LEU A 329 -29.87 -12.72 7.63
N MET A 330 -30.47 -12.58 6.46
CA MET A 330 -31.91 -12.45 6.32
C MET A 330 -32.64 -13.69 6.83
N ARG A 331 -32.18 -14.91 6.46
CA ARG A 331 -32.75 -16.16 6.99
C ARG A 331 -32.69 -16.25 8.50
N VAL A 332 -31.57 -15.82 9.10
CA VAL A 332 -31.45 -15.79 10.56
C VAL A 332 -32.42 -14.79 11.18
N LYS A 333 -32.54 -13.59 10.63
CA LYS A 333 -33.50 -12.56 11.12
C LYS A 333 -34.95 -13.02 11.01
N ASP A 334 -35.32 -13.65 9.90
CA ASP A 334 -36.67 -14.19 9.69
C ASP A 334 -37.00 -15.28 10.72
N ALA A 335 -36.02 -16.15 11.03
CA ALA A 335 -36.19 -17.16 12.05
C ALA A 335 -36.31 -16.57 13.46
N LEU A 336 -35.57 -15.50 13.78
CA LEU A 336 -35.69 -14.78 15.05
C LEU A 336 -37.06 -14.09 15.19
N ASP A 337 -37.59 -13.47 14.09
CA ASP A 337 -38.94 -12.88 14.09
C ASP A 337 -40.04 -13.94 14.30
N LEU A 338 -39.90 -15.08 13.66
CA LEU A 338 -40.83 -16.20 13.85
C LEU A 338 -40.84 -16.68 15.32
N HIS A 339 -39.66 -16.71 15.95
CA HIS A 339 -39.48 -17.06 17.36
C HIS A 339 -40.17 -16.09 18.33
N MET A 340 -40.07 -14.79 18.01
CA MET A 340 -40.76 -13.77 18.82
C MET A 340 -42.28 -13.92 18.80
N ARG A 341 -42.84 -14.45 17.69
CA ARG A 341 -44.28 -14.63 17.49
C ARG A 341 -44.82 -15.95 18.01
N ALA A 342 -44.00 -17.00 18.16
CA ALA A 342 -44.41 -18.33 18.58
C ALA A 342 -43.39 -19.02 19.49
N PRO A 343 -43.34 -18.73 20.79
CA PRO A 343 -42.24 -19.13 21.67
C PRO A 343 -42.19 -20.64 22.03
N ALA A 344 -43.11 -21.49 21.58
CA ALA A 344 -43.23 -22.89 22.03
C ALA A 344 -42.35 -23.91 21.28
N GLY A 345 -41.60 -23.52 20.25
CA GLY A 345 -40.77 -24.46 19.44
C GLY A 345 -39.28 -24.16 19.38
N VAL A 346 -38.78 -23.23 20.17
CA VAL A 346 -37.62 -22.38 20.03
C VAL A 346 -36.25 -23.08 19.96
N ILE A 347 -36.01 -24.13 20.75
CA ILE A 347 -34.62 -24.61 20.97
C ILE A 347 -34.05 -25.45 19.82
N ALA A 348 -34.90 -26.18 19.13
CA ALA A 348 -34.45 -27.06 18.05
C ALA A 348 -34.10 -26.32 16.72
N GLU A 349 -34.74 -25.16 16.50
CA GLU A 349 -34.51 -24.35 15.28
C GLU A 349 -33.33 -23.39 15.39
N LEU A 350 -32.94 -22.97 16.62
CA LEU A 350 -31.79 -22.11 16.86
C LEU A 350 -30.44 -22.76 16.43
N GLY A 351 -30.36 -24.10 16.45
CA GLY A 351 -29.14 -24.80 16.01
C GLY A 351 -28.78 -24.53 14.56
N ALA A 352 -29.76 -24.52 13.65
CA ALA A 352 -29.53 -24.24 12.23
C ALA A 352 -29.10 -22.78 11.99
N GLN A 353 -29.60 -21.84 12.80
CA GLN A 353 -29.23 -20.42 12.73
C GLN A 353 -27.81 -20.18 13.27
N ILE A 354 -27.41 -20.90 14.30
CA ILE A 354 -26.05 -20.89 14.83
C ILE A 354 -25.07 -21.36 13.75
N GLU A 355 -25.34 -22.49 13.09
CA GLU A 355 -24.50 -23.00 12.00
C GLU A 355 -24.42 -22.00 10.82
N THR A 356 -25.53 -21.31 10.52
CA THR A 356 -25.55 -20.30 9.45
C THR A 356 -24.71 -19.08 9.82
N LEU A 357 -24.82 -18.57 11.03
CA LEU A 357 -24.00 -17.44 11.50
C LEU A 357 -22.53 -17.83 11.66
N ASP A 358 -22.21 -19.08 11.98
CA ASP A 358 -20.83 -19.56 12.06
C ASP A 358 -20.18 -19.50 10.68
N ARG A 359 -20.88 -19.98 9.63
CA ARG A 359 -20.41 -19.83 8.23
C ARG A 359 -20.25 -18.36 7.82
N VAL A 360 -21.18 -17.50 8.21
CA VAL A 360 -21.08 -16.05 7.95
C VAL A 360 -19.85 -15.48 8.63
N LYS A 361 -19.57 -15.82 9.87
CA LYS A 361 -18.37 -15.40 10.62
C LYS A 361 -17.09 -15.83 9.89
N GLU A 362 -17.00 -17.09 9.45
CA GLU A 362 -15.85 -17.60 8.69
C GLU A 362 -15.68 -16.86 7.37
N THR A 363 -16.77 -16.64 6.63
CA THR A 363 -16.75 -15.92 5.35
C THR A 363 -16.31 -14.47 5.53
N LEU A 364 -16.77 -13.79 6.59
CA LEU A 364 -16.32 -12.44 6.94
C LEU A 364 -14.82 -12.40 7.29
N GLY A 365 -14.31 -13.44 7.93
CA GLY A 365 -12.87 -13.61 8.20
C GLY A 365 -12.07 -13.72 6.91
N VAL A 366 -12.50 -14.56 5.97
CA VAL A 366 -11.87 -14.72 4.65
C VAL A 366 -11.83 -13.40 3.86
N LEU A 367 -12.86 -12.56 4.01
CA LEU A 367 -12.94 -11.25 3.38
C LEU A 367 -12.11 -10.17 4.11
N GLY A 368 -11.48 -10.49 5.25
CA GLY A 368 -10.72 -9.53 6.06
C GLY A 368 -11.61 -8.48 6.76
N LEU A 369 -12.88 -8.76 6.95
CA LEU A 369 -13.87 -7.86 7.56
C LEU A 369 -13.93 -8.08 9.09
N GLY A 370 -12.84 -7.76 9.79
CA GLY A 370 -12.66 -8.08 11.21
C GLY A 370 -13.71 -7.45 12.16
N VAL A 371 -14.25 -6.25 11.87
CA VAL A 371 -15.27 -5.62 12.71
C VAL A 371 -16.62 -6.34 12.56
N PRO A 372 -17.18 -6.54 11.35
CA PRO A 372 -18.37 -7.37 11.16
C PRO A 372 -18.24 -8.79 11.72
N GLN A 373 -17.08 -9.45 11.50
CA GLN A 373 -16.81 -10.77 12.03
C GLN A 373 -16.93 -10.82 13.55
N ARG A 374 -16.37 -9.84 14.25
CA ARG A 374 -16.44 -9.74 15.72
C ARG A 374 -17.87 -9.58 16.20
N VAL A 375 -18.65 -8.71 15.55
CA VAL A 375 -20.07 -8.52 15.88
C VAL A 375 -20.83 -9.84 15.75
N VAL A 376 -20.65 -10.58 14.64
CA VAL A 376 -21.30 -11.88 14.44
C VAL A 376 -20.85 -12.89 15.50
N ARG A 377 -19.57 -12.95 15.84
CA ARG A 377 -19.05 -13.83 16.90
C ARG A 377 -19.69 -13.57 18.26
N ASP A 378 -19.85 -12.31 18.64
CA ASP A 378 -20.47 -11.93 19.91
C ASP A 378 -21.95 -12.33 19.94
N GLN A 379 -22.65 -12.25 18.80
CA GLN A 379 -24.03 -12.73 18.70
C GLN A 379 -24.11 -14.27 18.73
N LEU A 380 -23.16 -14.96 18.10
CA LEU A 380 -23.05 -16.41 18.21
C LEU A 380 -22.89 -16.88 19.67
N ALA A 381 -22.04 -16.21 20.46
CA ALA A 381 -21.89 -16.50 21.88
C ALA A 381 -23.20 -16.33 22.65
N THR A 382 -23.97 -15.29 22.32
CA THR A 382 -25.30 -15.06 22.92
C THR A 382 -26.31 -16.14 22.52
N MET A 383 -26.33 -16.54 21.23
CA MET A 383 -27.21 -17.60 20.74
C MET A 383 -26.86 -18.98 21.34
N HIS A 384 -25.59 -19.29 21.49
CA HIS A 384 -25.15 -20.51 22.20
C HIS A 384 -25.57 -20.51 23.66
N ALA A 385 -25.49 -19.37 24.35
CA ALA A 385 -25.96 -19.27 25.74
C ALA A 385 -27.48 -19.49 25.85
N ILE A 386 -28.25 -19.02 24.88
CA ILE A 386 -29.72 -19.25 24.83
C ILE A 386 -30.01 -20.71 24.50
N ALA A 387 -29.36 -21.29 23.49
CA ALA A 387 -29.56 -22.71 23.12
C ALA A 387 -29.13 -23.69 24.20
N GLY A 388 -28.06 -23.35 24.97
CA GLY A 388 -27.62 -24.10 26.14
C GLY A 388 -28.43 -23.92 27.41
N GLY A 389 -29.47 -23.07 27.39
CA GLY A 389 -30.31 -22.80 28.55
C GLY A 389 -29.65 -21.92 29.65
N HIS A 390 -28.49 -21.32 29.35
CA HIS A 390 -27.76 -20.44 30.25
C HIS A 390 -28.31 -19.01 30.26
N ARG A 391 -29.07 -18.64 29.23
CA ARG A 391 -29.75 -17.36 29.09
C ARG A 391 -31.17 -17.57 28.59
N ALA A 392 -32.15 -16.85 29.18
CA ALA A 392 -33.50 -16.90 28.68
C ALA A 392 -33.63 -16.26 27.30
N PRO A 393 -34.42 -16.83 26.37
CA PRO A 393 -34.72 -16.23 25.08
C PRO A 393 -35.76 -15.10 25.28
N ASP A 394 -35.34 -13.99 25.92
CA ASP A 394 -36.21 -12.84 26.08
C ASP A 394 -36.24 -11.99 24.80
N GLU A 395 -37.32 -11.23 24.61
CA GLU A 395 -37.53 -10.38 23.43
C GLU A 395 -36.41 -9.37 23.25
N SER A 396 -35.84 -8.86 24.33
CA SER A 396 -34.72 -7.91 24.30
C SER A 396 -33.46 -8.55 23.70
N ALA A 397 -33.11 -9.78 24.12
CA ALA A 397 -31.94 -10.48 23.59
C ALA A 397 -32.06 -10.79 22.09
N LEU A 398 -33.24 -11.19 21.64
CA LEU A 398 -33.50 -11.47 20.23
C LEU A 398 -33.46 -10.21 19.36
N LEU A 399 -33.99 -9.08 19.89
CA LEU A 399 -33.91 -7.78 19.24
C LEU A 399 -32.47 -7.24 19.17
N ASP A 400 -31.68 -7.44 20.22
CA ASP A 400 -30.26 -7.04 20.23
C ASP A 400 -29.47 -7.82 19.17
N ILE A 401 -29.73 -9.12 19.02
CA ILE A 401 -29.12 -9.95 17.95
C ILE A 401 -29.54 -9.43 16.58
N ALA A 402 -30.83 -9.23 16.33
CA ALA A 402 -31.34 -8.73 15.07
C ALA A 402 -30.77 -7.35 14.69
N GLY A 403 -30.65 -6.45 15.66
CA GLY A 403 -30.05 -5.12 15.51
C GLY A 403 -28.57 -5.19 15.14
N ALA A 404 -27.81 -6.10 15.77
CA ALA A 404 -26.40 -6.33 15.46
C ALA A 404 -26.22 -6.89 14.03
N LEU A 405 -27.10 -7.78 13.57
CA LEU A 405 -27.05 -8.32 12.21
C LEU A 405 -27.38 -7.25 11.15
N LEU A 406 -28.32 -6.33 11.43
CA LEU A 406 -28.59 -5.17 10.58
C LEU A 406 -27.35 -4.24 10.48
N TYR A 407 -26.63 -4.04 11.57
CA TYR A 407 -25.39 -3.28 11.57
C TYR A 407 -24.33 -3.93 10.70
N VAL A 408 -24.19 -5.26 10.74
CA VAL A 408 -23.28 -6.01 9.87
C VAL A 408 -23.67 -5.83 8.39
N GLU A 409 -24.94 -5.88 8.03
CA GLU A 409 -25.42 -5.62 6.65
C GLU A 409 -25.04 -4.22 6.18
N ALA A 410 -25.27 -3.21 7.02
CA ALA A 410 -24.92 -1.82 6.66
C ALA A 410 -23.41 -1.63 6.45
N MET A 411 -22.58 -2.30 7.26
CA MET A 411 -21.13 -2.27 7.07
C MET A 411 -20.68 -2.97 5.78
N LEU A 412 -21.34 -4.07 5.40
CA LEU A 412 -21.08 -4.75 4.13
C LEU A 412 -21.42 -3.87 2.93
N ASP A 413 -22.53 -3.14 3.00
CA ASP A 413 -22.93 -2.18 1.95
C ASP A 413 -21.92 -1.04 1.80
N ASP A 414 -21.45 -0.48 2.92
CA ASP A 414 -20.42 0.56 2.92
C ASP A 414 -19.09 0.06 2.30
N GLN A 415 -18.69 -1.18 2.60
CA GLN A 415 -17.49 -1.79 2.01
C GLN A 415 -17.60 -1.98 0.49
N VAL A 416 -18.74 -2.46 0.01
CA VAL A 416 -18.99 -2.61 -1.44
C VAL A 416 -19.04 -1.25 -2.13
N ALA A 417 -19.67 -0.24 -1.50
CA ALA A 417 -19.74 1.13 -2.03
C ALA A 417 -18.33 1.75 -2.14
N ARG A 418 -17.49 1.63 -1.11
CA ARG A 418 -16.11 2.14 -1.13
C ARG A 418 -15.24 1.53 -2.23
N LEU A 419 -15.46 0.28 -2.60
CA LEU A 419 -14.78 -0.36 -3.73
C LEU A 419 -15.32 0.15 -5.09
N GLY A 420 -16.50 0.77 -5.12
CA GLY A 420 -17.09 1.40 -6.30
C GLY A 420 -16.64 2.83 -6.53
N GLU A 421 -16.16 3.51 -5.50
CA GLU A 421 -15.67 4.89 -5.54
C GLU A 421 -14.16 4.99 -5.84
N GLY A 422 -13.60 4.03 -6.58
CA GLY A 422 -12.21 4.06 -7.02
C GLY A 422 -11.87 5.39 -7.65
N ASP A 423 -11.01 6.16 -6.96
CA ASP A 423 -10.25 7.32 -7.42
C ASP A 423 -10.98 8.60 -7.91
N ALA A 424 -12.29 8.73 -7.79
CA ALA A 424 -12.92 10.05 -7.90
C ALA A 424 -12.67 10.95 -6.66
N ALA A 425 -12.08 10.38 -5.59
CA ALA A 425 -11.85 11.06 -4.31
C ALA A 425 -10.48 11.74 -4.17
N SER A 426 -9.61 11.72 -5.19
CA SER A 426 -8.30 12.39 -5.09
C SER A 426 -8.39 13.92 -5.25
N ASP A 427 -9.52 14.44 -5.71
CA ASP A 427 -9.81 15.88 -5.80
C ASP A 427 -10.83 16.37 -4.75
N ALA A 428 -11.28 15.51 -3.84
CA ALA A 428 -12.07 15.96 -2.70
C ALA A 428 -11.16 16.72 -1.72
N PRO A 429 -11.59 17.90 -1.22
CA PRO A 429 -10.83 18.62 -0.22
C PRO A 429 -10.58 17.69 0.98
N GLN A 430 -9.32 17.54 1.37
CA GLN A 430 -8.94 16.77 2.55
C GLN A 430 -9.85 17.17 3.71
N PRO A 431 -10.39 16.20 4.50
CA PRO A 431 -11.22 16.55 5.62
C PRO A 431 -10.47 17.53 6.53
N LEU A 432 -11.10 18.65 6.82
CA LEU A 432 -10.53 19.77 7.60
C LEU A 432 -10.17 19.38 9.05
N LEU A 433 -10.46 18.14 9.46
CA LEU A 433 -10.20 17.62 10.80
C LEU A 433 -9.25 16.42 10.75
N PRO A 434 -8.27 16.35 11.65
CA PRO A 434 -7.47 15.15 11.85
C PRO A 434 -8.36 13.94 12.16
N ALA A 435 -7.96 12.73 11.70
CA ALA A 435 -8.76 11.51 11.88
C ALA A 435 -9.16 11.22 13.35
N ALA A 436 -8.35 11.64 14.31
CA ALA A 436 -8.66 11.56 15.74
C ALA A 436 -9.81 12.50 16.16
N GLU A 437 -9.86 13.70 15.60
CA GLU A 437 -10.94 14.67 15.87
C GLU A 437 -12.25 14.28 15.17
N ALA A 438 -12.17 13.74 13.95
CA ALA A 438 -13.33 13.18 13.25
C ALA A 438 -13.96 12.01 14.01
N ARG A 439 -13.14 11.10 14.59
CA ARG A 439 -13.62 10.02 15.46
C ARG A 439 -14.25 10.55 16.74
N ALA A 440 -13.65 11.57 17.37
CA ALA A 440 -14.23 12.18 18.58
C ALA A 440 -15.58 12.84 18.31
N VAL A 441 -15.74 13.48 17.15
CA VAL A 441 -17.02 14.07 16.71
C VAL A 441 -18.06 12.97 16.43
N LEU A 442 -17.68 11.88 15.75
CA LEU A 442 -18.54 10.74 15.51
C LEU A 442 -18.98 10.06 16.80
N ASP A 443 -18.09 9.89 17.79
CA ASP A 443 -18.42 9.33 19.10
C ASP A 443 -19.37 10.22 19.91
N VAL A 444 -19.29 11.55 19.75
CA VAL A 444 -20.23 12.48 20.36
C VAL A 444 -21.60 12.40 19.71
N VAL A 445 -21.63 12.41 18.36
CA VAL A 445 -22.87 12.31 17.58
C VAL A 445 -23.56 10.96 17.80
N ALA A 446 -22.81 9.86 17.85
CA ALA A 446 -23.35 8.52 18.14
C ALA A 446 -23.94 8.44 19.54
N ARG A 447 -23.29 9.01 20.56
CA ARG A 447 -23.83 9.08 21.94
C ARG A 447 -25.09 9.92 22.02
N GLU A 448 -25.13 11.03 21.32
CA GLU A 448 -26.31 11.91 21.29
C GLU A 448 -27.47 11.26 20.53
N ALA A 449 -27.20 10.57 19.42
CA ALA A 449 -28.20 9.79 18.69
C ALA A 449 -28.78 8.65 19.57
N LEU A 450 -27.93 7.91 20.29
CA LEU A 450 -28.34 6.86 21.22
C LEU A 450 -29.18 7.42 22.41
N ALA A 451 -28.81 8.57 22.94
CA ALA A 451 -29.58 9.23 24.00
C ALA A 451 -30.97 9.69 23.50
N ASN A 452 -31.03 10.28 22.30
CA ASN A 452 -32.26 10.69 21.64
C ASN A 452 -33.16 9.49 21.29
N PHE A 453 -32.57 8.39 20.82
CA PHE A 453 -33.30 7.13 20.58
C PHE A 453 -33.84 6.54 21.90
N GLY A 454 -33.06 6.57 22.96
CA GLY A 454 -33.49 6.15 24.29
C GLY A 454 -34.66 7.00 24.83
N ALA A 455 -34.64 8.32 24.63
CA ALA A 455 -35.73 9.22 24.99
C ALA A 455 -37.00 8.97 24.16
N ALA A 456 -36.85 8.78 22.85
CA ALA A 456 -37.95 8.44 21.94
C ALA A 456 -38.59 7.07 22.33
N ARG A 457 -37.77 6.07 22.64
CA ARG A 457 -38.26 4.77 23.16
C ARG A 457 -39.03 4.91 24.46
N ALA A 458 -38.51 5.69 25.40
CA ALA A 458 -39.21 5.95 26.67
C ALA A 458 -40.56 6.64 26.47
N CYS A 459 -40.65 7.60 25.55
CA CYS A 459 -41.91 8.25 25.18
C CYS A 459 -42.89 7.26 24.55
N PHE A 460 -42.43 6.34 23.68
CA PHE A 460 -43.28 5.31 23.08
C PHE A 460 -43.81 4.32 24.12
N VAL A 461 -42.94 3.85 25.01
CA VAL A 461 -43.36 2.95 26.12
C VAL A 461 -44.39 3.64 27.02
N ALA A 462 -44.14 4.87 27.41
CA ALA A 462 -45.08 5.65 28.22
C ALA A 462 -46.43 5.87 27.51
N PHE A 463 -46.42 6.10 26.18
CA PHE A 463 -47.61 6.23 25.36
C PHE A 463 -48.41 4.93 25.31
N VAL A 464 -47.75 3.78 25.14
CA VAL A 464 -48.42 2.46 25.15
C VAL A 464 -49.00 2.15 26.55
N GLU A 465 -48.25 2.45 27.61
CA GLU A 465 -48.73 2.21 29.01
C GLU A 465 -49.90 3.13 29.42
N THR A 466 -50.05 4.31 28.80
CA THR A 466 -51.12 5.27 29.14
C THR A 466 -52.37 5.15 28.29
N HIS A 467 -52.30 4.40 27.16
CA HIS A 467 -53.40 4.30 26.20
C HIS A 467 -53.92 2.87 25.99
N TRP A 468 -53.52 1.94 26.83
CA TRP A 468 -54.08 0.58 26.98
C TRP A 468 -54.42 0.35 28.48
#